data_f40f86d5c32678a3cee2ccba7fa60ab4
#
_entry.id   f40f86d5c32678a3cee2ccba7fa60ab4
#
_cell.length_a   1.000
_cell.length_b   1.000
_cell.length_c   1.000
_cell.angle_alpha   90.00
_cell.angle_beta   90.00
_cell.angle_gamma   90.00
#
_symmetry.space_group_name_H-M   'P 1'
#
loop_
_entity.id
_entity.type
_entity.pdbx_description
1 polymer ?
#
loop_
_entity_poly.entity_id
_entity_poly.type
_entity_poly.pdbx_seq_one_letter_code
_entity_poly.pdbx_strand_id
1 'polypeptide(L)'
;LVGKTFSMTADLSVQIGTLSLRNPILTASGTFGYASEYGTMVDFKKIGGIITKGISPEPRLGNTQPRIWETESGLINAIGLDNVGVEDFEHSKLDYLREIDCAVVVNFFAESVEGYARLAGTLGSMTGVDALEANISCPNVKAGGREFGVDPVAAAEVTRASRGATDCPLIVKLSPDVSNIGDIASAVANAGADAITVA
;
A
#
# COMPACT_ATOMS: atom_id res chain seq x y z
N LEU A 1 45.49 29.24 1.22
CA LEU A 1 44.87 27.89 1.29
C LEU A 1 43.37 28.09 1.40
N VAL A 2 42.68 28.02 0.27
CA VAL A 2 41.21 28.07 0.22
C VAL A 2 40.73 26.67 0.60
N GLY A 3 40.11 26.55 1.78
CA GLY A 3 39.54 25.29 2.25
C GLY A 3 38.39 24.86 1.31
N LYS A 4 38.55 23.73 0.64
CA LYS A 4 37.48 23.04 -0.07
C LYS A 4 36.51 22.51 1.00
N THR A 5 35.34 23.14 1.16
CA THR A 5 34.24 22.62 1.93
C THR A 5 33.71 21.40 1.15
N PHE A 6 33.99 20.21 1.59
CA PHE A 6 33.33 19.01 1.09
C PHE A 6 31.92 18.99 1.68
N SER A 7 30.92 19.37 0.90
CA SER A 7 29.51 19.08 1.22
C SER A 7 29.28 17.59 0.97
N MET A 8 29.39 16.79 2.01
CA MET A 8 28.92 15.40 1.97
C MET A 8 27.40 15.43 2.19
N THR A 9 26.64 15.40 1.11
CA THR A 9 25.20 15.08 1.18
C THR A 9 25.09 13.57 1.33
N ALA A 10 24.42 13.10 2.39
CA ALA A 10 24.13 11.68 2.55
C ALA A 10 23.21 11.22 1.40
N ASP A 11 23.52 10.07 0.82
CA ASP A 11 22.61 9.39 -0.09
C ASP A 11 21.52 8.72 0.73
N LEU A 12 20.27 9.14 0.53
CA LEU A 12 19.07 8.61 1.20
C LEU A 12 18.25 7.70 0.29
N SER A 13 18.74 7.40 -0.92
CA SER A 13 18.02 6.53 -1.86
C SER A 13 17.80 5.13 -1.29
N VAL A 14 16.66 4.55 -1.60
CA VAL A 14 16.26 3.19 -1.17
C VAL A 14 15.76 2.42 -2.37
N GLN A 15 16.10 1.13 -2.43
CA GLN A 15 15.63 0.22 -3.47
C GLN A 15 14.67 -0.83 -2.88
N ILE A 16 13.49 -1.00 -3.52
CA ILE A 16 12.50 -2.03 -3.20
C ILE A 16 12.18 -2.78 -4.50
N GLY A 17 12.70 -4.01 -4.67
CA GLY A 17 12.62 -4.69 -5.96
C GLY A 17 13.22 -3.81 -7.07
N THR A 18 12.43 -3.48 -8.08
CA THR A 18 12.82 -2.56 -9.16
C THR A 18 12.47 -1.09 -8.87
N LEU A 19 11.73 -0.80 -7.79
CA LEU A 19 11.36 0.56 -7.38
C LEU A 19 12.55 1.27 -6.73
N SER A 20 12.93 2.44 -7.25
CA SER A 20 13.92 3.33 -6.65
C SER A 20 13.26 4.54 -6.00
N LEU A 21 13.45 4.71 -4.70
CA LEU A 21 12.95 5.83 -3.92
C LEU A 21 14.07 6.84 -3.68
N ARG A 22 13.80 8.14 -3.81
CA ARG A 22 14.79 9.21 -3.52
C ARG A 22 15.18 9.31 -2.04
N ASN A 23 14.33 8.83 -1.15
CA ASN A 23 14.55 8.71 0.29
C ASN A 23 13.56 7.70 0.90
N PRO A 24 13.75 7.24 2.15
CA PRO A 24 12.92 6.18 2.76
C PRO A 24 11.57 6.65 3.27
N ILE A 25 11.17 7.90 3.05
CA ILE A 25 9.91 8.42 3.59
C ILE A 25 8.77 8.11 2.64
N LEU A 26 7.83 7.32 3.12
CA LEU A 26 6.55 7.01 2.46
C LEU A 26 5.39 7.45 3.34
N THR A 27 4.26 7.83 2.72
CA THR A 27 3.00 7.97 3.47
C THR A 27 2.44 6.58 3.80
N ALA A 28 1.48 6.50 4.72
CA ALA A 28 0.82 5.24 5.05
C ALA A 28 -0.58 5.18 4.42
N SER A 29 -0.95 4.01 3.90
CA SER A 29 -2.31 3.77 3.43
C SER A 29 -3.34 3.99 4.55
N GLY A 30 -4.51 4.51 4.20
CA GLY A 30 -5.56 4.87 5.15
C GLY A 30 -5.43 6.23 5.80
N THR A 31 -4.28 6.93 5.68
CA THR A 31 -4.04 8.24 6.28
C THR A 31 -3.85 9.36 5.28
N PHE A 32 -3.67 9.05 3.99
CA PHE A 32 -3.26 10.02 2.98
C PHE A 32 -4.18 10.09 1.74
N GLY A 33 -5.34 9.45 1.78
CA GLY A 33 -6.30 9.47 0.67
C GLY A 33 -5.69 9.03 -0.66
N TYR A 34 -5.94 9.82 -1.70
CA TYR A 34 -5.34 9.67 -3.03
C TYR A 34 -4.37 10.82 -3.35
N ALA A 35 -3.73 11.39 -2.35
CA ALA A 35 -2.77 12.50 -2.39
C ALA A 35 -3.37 13.87 -2.75
N SER A 36 -4.38 13.95 -3.60
CA SER A 36 -4.99 15.22 -4.02
C SER A 36 -5.53 16.06 -2.84
N GLU A 37 -5.96 15.38 -1.77
CA GLU A 37 -6.44 16.00 -0.54
C GLU A 37 -5.35 16.79 0.21
N TYR A 38 -4.08 16.47 -0.06
CA TYR A 38 -2.90 17.06 0.61
C TYR A 38 -2.00 17.86 -0.33
N GLY A 39 -2.38 18.05 -1.58
CA GLY A 39 -1.55 18.67 -2.62
C GLY A 39 -1.06 20.10 -2.31
N THR A 40 -1.76 20.82 -1.43
CA THR A 40 -1.34 22.16 -0.96
C THR A 40 -0.53 22.14 0.33
N MET A 41 -0.47 21.00 1.02
CA MET A 41 0.17 20.86 2.34
C MET A 41 1.51 20.14 2.28
N VAL A 42 1.71 19.28 1.28
CA VAL A 42 2.88 18.41 1.15
C VAL A 42 3.62 18.71 -0.15
N ASP A 43 4.92 18.93 -0.01
CA ASP A 43 5.83 18.99 -1.15
C ASP A 43 6.28 17.55 -1.50
N PHE A 44 5.64 16.95 -2.49
CA PHE A 44 5.92 15.57 -2.92
C PHE A 44 7.37 15.34 -3.35
N LYS A 45 8.09 16.39 -3.76
CA LYS A 45 9.52 16.29 -4.12
C LYS A 45 10.42 15.94 -2.93
N LYS A 46 9.92 16.11 -1.70
CA LYS A 46 10.68 15.88 -0.47
C LYS A 46 10.48 14.49 0.14
N ILE A 47 9.55 13.69 -0.37
CA ILE A 47 9.28 12.33 0.10
C ILE A 47 9.63 11.31 -0.97
N GLY A 48 9.90 10.07 -0.55
CA GLY A 48 10.21 8.96 -1.46
C GLY A 48 9.01 8.54 -2.29
N GLY A 49 7.84 8.51 -1.67
CA GLY A 49 6.61 8.13 -2.36
C GLY A 49 5.38 8.24 -1.49
N ILE A 50 4.23 8.00 -2.11
CA ILE A 50 2.94 7.90 -1.42
C ILE A 50 2.41 6.48 -1.51
N ILE A 51 1.68 6.06 -0.46
CA ILE A 51 0.86 4.86 -0.49
C ILE A 51 -0.60 5.32 -0.47
N THR A 52 -1.36 4.95 -1.49
CA THR A 52 -2.74 5.39 -1.65
C THR A 52 -3.69 4.73 -0.64
N LYS A 53 -4.90 5.26 -0.52
CA LYS A 53 -6.03 4.57 0.08
C LYS A 53 -6.27 3.24 -0.64
N GLY A 54 -6.67 2.22 0.11
CA GLY A 54 -6.87 0.88 -0.44
C GLY A 54 -7.96 0.82 -1.50
N ILE A 55 -7.67 0.09 -2.59
CA ILE A 55 -8.57 -0.12 -3.73
C ILE A 55 -9.11 -1.55 -3.69
N SER A 56 -10.41 -1.69 -3.90
CA SER A 56 -11.09 -2.99 -4.12
C SER A 56 -11.59 -3.10 -5.57
N PRO A 57 -11.95 -4.32 -6.06
CA PRO A 57 -12.51 -4.47 -7.41
C PRO A 57 -13.70 -3.54 -7.65
N GLU A 58 -14.64 -3.54 -6.71
CA GLU A 58 -15.84 -2.71 -6.74
C GLU A 58 -15.73 -1.56 -5.72
N PRO A 59 -16.40 -0.42 -5.93
CA PRO A 59 -16.44 0.67 -4.96
C PRO A 59 -17.15 0.23 -3.66
N ARG A 60 -16.69 0.81 -2.53
CA ARG A 60 -17.28 0.58 -1.20
C ARG A 60 -17.62 1.89 -0.54
N LEU A 61 -18.83 2.02 -0.04
CA LEU A 61 -19.29 3.20 0.71
C LEU A 61 -18.75 3.24 2.15
N GLY A 62 -18.18 2.13 2.62
CA GLY A 62 -17.74 2.00 4.00
C GLY A 62 -18.91 1.96 4.99
N ASN A 63 -18.59 2.21 6.27
CA ASN A 63 -19.58 2.20 7.34
C ASN A 63 -20.41 3.50 7.34
N THR A 64 -21.61 3.44 7.91
CA THR A 64 -22.47 4.62 8.14
C THR A 64 -21.84 5.60 9.12
N GLN A 65 -22.19 6.89 9.01
CA GLN A 65 -21.79 7.93 9.94
C GLN A 65 -22.53 7.83 11.29
N PRO A 66 -21.88 8.23 12.44
CA PRO A 66 -20.49 8.68 12.56
C PRO A 66 -19.52 7.51 12.54
N ARG A 67 -18.41 7.66 11.80
CA ARG A 67 -17.36 6.63 11.66
C ARG A 67 -15.96 7.08 12.06
N ILE A 68 -15.87 8.30 12.58
CA ILE A 68 -14.68 8.88 13.20
C ILE A 68 -15.11 9.52 14.53
N TRP A 69 -14.32 9.27 15.57
CA TRP A 69 -14.54 9.83 16.90
C TRP A 69 -13.25 10.36 17.50
N GLU A 70 -13.25 11.62 17.89
CA GLU A 70 -12.12 12.25 18.56
C GLU A 70 -12.07 11.84 20.03
N THR A 71 -10.87 11.61 20.54
CA THR A 71 -10.57 11.31 21.95
C THR A 71 -9.54 12.32 22.47
N GLU A 72 -9.28 12.34 23.77
CA GLU A 72 -8.30 13.25 24.37
C GLU A 72 -6.88 13.08 23.79
N SER A 73 -6.53 11.91 23.27
CA SER A 73 -5.18 11.58 22.80
C SER A 73 -5.11 11.10 21.34
N GLY A 74 -6.20 11.17 20.58
CA GLY A 74 -6.19 10.70 19.19
C GLY A 74 -7.58 10.53 18.59
N LEU A 75 -7.67 9.65 17.59
CA LEU A 75 -8.91 9.36 16.86
C LEU A 75 -9.20 7.86 16.88
N ILE A 76 -10.44 7.51 17.14
CA ILE A 76 -10.98 6.17 16.89
C ILE A 76 -11.74 6.22 15.58
N ASN A 77 -11.52 5.24 14.70
CA ASN A 77 -12.26 5.19 13.45
C ASN A 77 -12.74 3.77 13.11
N ALA A 78 -13.82 3.74 12.34
CA ALA A 78 -14.37 2.53 11.74
C ALA A 78 -14.82 2.87 10.30
N ILE A 79 -13.88 3.18 9.43
CA ILE A 79 -14.17 3.66 8.06
C ILE A 79 -14.86 2.60 7.21
N GLY A 80 -14.55 1.31 7.39
CA GLY A 80 -15.20 0.22 6.67
C GLY A 80 -14.71 0.05 5.23
N LEU A 81 -13.42 0.34 4.97
CA LEU A 81 -12.77 0.17 3.67
C LEU A 81 -13.42 0.98 2.53
N ASP A 82 -14.02 2.13 2.85
CA ASP A 82 -14.54 3.08 1.88
C ASP A 82 -13.50 3.40 0.80
N ASN A 83 -13.84 3.18 -0.47
CA ASN A 83 -12.96 3.45 -1.61
C ASN A 83 -13.77 3.49 -2.92
N VAL A 84 -13.15 4.04 -3.95
CA VAL A 84 -13.80 4.29 -5.24
C VAL A 84 -13.87 3.09 -6.18
N GLY A 85 -13.19 1.98 -5.87
CA GLY A 85 -13.04 0.84 -6.77
C GLY A 85 -11.98 1.07 -7.84
N VAL A 86 -11.59 -0.01 -8.54
CA VAL A 86 -10.48 0.02 -9.50
C VAL A 86 -10.80 0.86 -10.73
N GLU A 87 -12.03 0.83 -11.23
CA GLU A 87 -12.44 1.55 -12.44
C GLU A 87 -12.41 3.07 -12.23
N ASP A 88 -13.03 3.56 -11.15
CA ASP A 88 -13.04 4.99 -10.85
C ASP A 88 -11.67 5.48 -10.39
N PHE A 89 -10.86 4.64 -9.76
CA PHE A 89 -9.47 4.96 -9.45
C PHE A 89 -8.68 5.28 -10.72
N GLU A 90 -8.77 4.44 -11.74
CA GLU A 90 -8.09 4.66 -13.03
C GLU A 90 -8.52 5.96 -13.69
N HIS A 91 -9.84 6.24 -13.73
CA HIS A 91 -10.40 7.36 -14.49
C HIS A 91 -10.39 8.69 -13.74
N SER A 92 -10.40 8.69 -12.40
CA SER A 92 -10.59 9.92 -11.63
C SER A 92 -9.45 10.27 -10.66
N LYS A 93 -8.62 9.30 -10.28
CA LYS A 93 -7.55 9.50 -9.30
C LYS A 93 -6.15 9.42 -9.90
N LEU A 94 -5.95 8.49 -10.83
CA LEU A 94 -4.64 8.18 -11.36
C LEU A 94 -4.04 9.32 -12.19
N ASP A 95 -4.86 10.16 -12.84
CA ASP A 95 -4.36 11.31 -13.60
C ASP A 95 -3.61 12.30 -12.70
N TYR A 96 -4.17 12.63 -11.53
CA TYR A 96 -3.47 13.47 -10.55
C TYR A 96 -2.19 12.81 -10.03
N LEU A 97 -2.24 11.50 -9.78
CA LEU A 97 -1.10 10.74 -9.27
C LEU A 97 0.06 10.67 -10.26
N ARG A 98 -0.21 10.72 -11.56
CA ARG A 98 0.80 10.78 -12.64
C ARG A 98 1.56 12.11 -12.67
N GLU A 99 0.97 13.18 -12.15
CA GLU A 99 1.55 14.52 -12.16
C GLU A 99 2.44 14.81 -10.95
N ILE A 100 2.33 14.00 -9.87
CA ILE A 100 3.13 14.21 -8.67
C ILE A 100 4.56 13.69 -8.86
N ASP A 101 5.53 14.43 -8.29
CA ASP A 101 6.95 14.09 -8.39
C ASP A 101 7.42 13.25 -7.19
N CYS A 102 6.85 12.05 -7.04
CA CYS A 102 7.34 11.00 -6.15
C CYS A 102 6.75 9.64 -6.58
N ALA A 103 7.24 8.54 -6.02
CA ALA A 103 6.74 7.22 -6.34
C ALA A 103 5.28 7.03 -5.88
N VAL A 104 4.49 6.33 -6.69
CA VAL A 104 3.09 6.00 -6.42
C VAL A 104 2.96 4.51 -6.12
N VAL A 105 2.69 4.18 -4.87
CA VAL A 105 2.39 2.82 -4.41
C VAL A 105 0.89 2.69 -4.23
N VAL A 106 0.25 1.77 -4.95
CA VAL A 106 -1.19 1.56 -4.85
C VAL A 106 -1.49 0.46 -3.85
N ASN A 107 -2.12 0.83 -2.71
CA ASN A 107 -2.64 -0.15 -1.77
C ASN A 107 -3.90 -0.80 -2.34
N PHE A 108 -4.04 -2.10 -2.21
CA PHE A 108 -5.20 -2.84 -2.70
C PHE A 108 -5.56 -4.03 -1.81
N PHE A 109 -6.82 -4.45 -1.89
CA PHE A 109 -7.32 -5.63 -1.19
C PHE A 109 -8.46 -6.29 -1.98
N ALA A 110 -8.64 -7.58 -1.76
CA ALA A 110 -9.74 -8.35 -2.33
C ALA A 110 -10.26 -9.39 -1.32
N GLU A 111 -11.36 -10.08 -1.66
CA GLU A 111 -12.00 -11.06 -0.77
C GLU A 111 -11.60 -12.50 -1.08
N SER A 112 -10.82 -12.72 -2.14
CA SER A 112 -10.33 -14.05 -2.53
C SER A 112 -8.92 -13.96 -3.12
N VAL A 113 -8.22 -15.08 -3.14
CA VAL A 113 -6.88 -15.22 -3.73
C VAL A 113 -6.90 -14.80 -5.21
N GLU A 114 -7.91 -15.24 -5.95
CA GLU A 114 -8.10 -14.88 -7.36
C GLU A 114 -8.40 -13.38 -7.54
N GLY A 115 -9.12 -12.79 -6.58
CA GLY A 115 -9.39 -11.35 -6.53
C GLY A 115 -8.12 -10.54 -6.37
N TYR A 116 -7.23 -10.95 -5.45
CA TYR A 116 -5.91 -10.33 -5.28
C TYR A 116 -5.06 -10.44 -6.54
N ALA A 117 -4.98 -11.62 -7.16
CA ALA A 117 -4.23 -11.81 -8.40
C ALA A 117 -4.75 -10.91 -9.53
N ARG A 118 -6.07 -10.87 -9.73
CA ARG A 118 -6.70 -10.04 -10.76
C ARG A 118 -6.41 -8.55 -10.54
N LEU A 119 -6.59 -8.05 -9.29
CA LEU A 119 -6.30 -6.65 -8.98
C LEU A 119 -4.81 -6.32 -9.14
N ALA A 120 -3.91 -7.20 -8.70
CA ALA A 120 -2.47 -7.01 -8.87
C ALA A 120 -2.10 -6.89 -10.35
N GLY A 121 -2.67 -7.74 -11.21
CA GLY A 121 -2.47 -7.67 -12.67
C GLY A 121 -3.02 -6.38 -13.28
N THR A 122 -4.24 -6.00 -12.90
CA THR A 122 -4.89 -4.79 -13.41
C THR A 122 -4.13 -3.53 -12.97
N LEU A 123 -3.92 -3.34 -11.66
CA LEU A 123 -3.25 -2.15 -11.12
C LEU A 123 -1.78 -2.07 -11.54
N GLY A 124 -1.07 -3.20 -11.55
CA GLY A 124 0.35 -3.25 -11.94
C GLY A 124 0.61 -2.98 -13.43
N SER A 125 -0.42 -3.05 -14.28
CA SER A 125 -0.33 -2.69 -15.71
C SER A 125 -0.65 -1.21 -15.99
N MET A 126 -1.14 -0.46 -14.99
CA MET A 126 -1.51 0.94 -15.15
C MET A 126 -0.28 1.84 -15.18
N THR A 127 -0.16 2.66 -16.22
CA THR A 127 0.90 3.68 -16.29
C THR A 127 0.74 4.70 -15.16
N GLY A 128 1.80 4.95 -14.41
CA GLY A 128 1.79 5.85 -13.23
C GLY A 128 1.62 5.11 -11.90
N VAL A 129 1.61 3.79 -11.92
CA VAL A 129 1.73 2.94 -10.73
C VAL A 129 3.14 2.39 -10.69
N ASP A 130 3.91 2.73 -9.64
CA ASP A 130 5.32 2.35 -9.51
C ASP A 130 5.50 1.09 -8.65
N ALA A 131 4.58 0.83 -7.72
CA ALA A 131 4.55 -0.38 -6.90
C ALA A 131 3.13 -0.67 -6.38
N LEU A 132 2.94 -1.87 -5.88
CA LEU A 132 1.69 -2.33 -5.28
C LEU A 132 1.90 -2.68 -3.80
N GLU A 133 0.90 -2.35 -2.95
CA GLU A 133 0.86 -2.82 -1.57
C GLU A 133 -0.39 -3.69 -1.36
N ALA A 134 -0.21 -5.01 -1.29
CA ALA A 134 -1.28 -5.95 -0.98
C ALA A 134 -1.63 -5.87 0.52
N ASN A 135 -2.80 -5.38 0.84
CA ASN A 135 -3.29 -5.24 2.20
C ASN A 135 -3.99 -6.53 2.66
N ILE A 136 -3.28 -7.41 3.35
CA ILE A 136 -3.82 -8.62 3.96
C ILE A 136 -4.20 -8.44 5.43
N SER A 137 -4.05 -7.22 5.98
CA SER A 137 -4.30 -6.91 7.39
C SER A 137 -5.78 -6.79 7.76
N CYS A 138 -6.70 -6.85 6.78
CA CYS A 138 -8.11 -6.62 7.04
C CYS A 138 -8.80 -7.88 7.58
N PRO A 139 -9.40 -7.85 8.80
CA PRO A 139 -10.04 -9.01 9.40
C PRO A 139 -11.35 -9.43 8.71
N ASN A 140 -11.88 -8.60 7.83
CA ASN A 140 -13.16 -8.83 7.14
C ASN A 140 -13.01 -9.63 5.83
N VAL A 141 -11.81 -10.05 5.48
CA VAL A 141 -11.53 -10.75 4.23
C VAL A 141 -11.21 -12.22 4.54
N LYS A 142 -12.09 -13.13 4.17
CA LYS A 142 -11.99 -14.56 4.45
C LYS A 142 -12.08 -15.38 3.17
N ALA A 143 -11.05 -16.19 2.89
CA ALA A 143 -11.15 -17.29 1.92
C ALA A 143 -11.35 -18.59 2.65
N GLY A 144 -12.47 -19.29 2.41
CA GLY A 144 -12.75 -20.58 3.03
C GLY A 144 -12.75 -20.57 4.57
N GLY A 145 -13.11 -19.44 5.19
CA GLY A 145 -13.14 -19.27 6.65
C GLY A 145 -11.82 -18.87 7.30
N ARG A 146 -10.74 -18.67 6.54
CA ARG A 146 -9.43 -18.21 7.03
C ARG A 146 -9.23 -16.72 6.71
N GLU A 147 -8.73 -15.98 7.67
CA GLU A 147 -8.30 -14.59 7.46
C GLU A 147 -6.89 -14.61 6.88
N PHE A 148 -6.67 -13.90 5.76
CA PHE A 148 -5.37 -13.90 5.08
C PHE A 148 -4.22 -13.37 5.95
N GLY A 149 -4.52 -12.41 6.84
CA GLY A 149 -3.50 -11.75 7.65
C GLY A 149 -3.05 -12.49 8.90
N VAL A 150 -3.73 -13.60 9.30
CA VAL A 150 -3.42 -14.32 10.55
C VAL A 150 -2.92 -15.74 10.32
N ASP A 151 -3.02 -16.26 9.10
CA ASP A 151 -2.56 -17.61 8.72
C ASP A 151 -1.39 -17.49 7.72
N PRO A 152 -0.17 -17.94 8.06
CA PRO A 152 0.99 -17.85 7.17
C PRO A 152 0.79 -18.54 5.81
N VAL A 153 0.01 -19.64 5.78
CA VAL A 153 -0.27 -20.36 4.52
C VAL A 153 -1.18 -19.53 3.62
N ALA A 154 -2.26 -18.95 4.17
CA ALA A 154 -3.17 -18.10 3.42
C ALA A 154 -2.48 -16.81 2.96
N ALA A 155 -1.63 -16.20 3.80
CA ALA A 155 -0.82 -15.05 3.44
C ALA A 155 0.12 -15.35 2.26
N ALA A 156 0.80 -16.50 2.30
CA ALA A 156 1.67 -16.94 1.21
C ALA A 156 0.91 -17.23 -0.09
N GLU A 157 -0.31 -17.80 -0.01
CA GLU A 157 -1.15 -18.06 -1.19
C GLU A 157 -1.53 -16.76 -1.89
N VAL A 158 -2.02 -15.76 -1.15
CA VAL A 158 -2.37 -14.44 -1.69
C VAL A 158 -1.15 -13.76 -2.30
N THR A 159 -0.01 -13.77 -1.58
CA THR A 159 1.23 -13.16 -2.06
C THR A 159 1.71 -13.80 -3.35
N ARG A 160 1.75 -15.13 -3.42
CA ARG A 160 2.17 -15.87 -4.61
C ARG A 160 1.25 -15.63 -5.79
N ALA A 161 -0.06 -15.60 -5.57
CA ALA A 161 -1.05 -15.33 -6.61
C ALA A 161 -0.92 -13.89 -7.15
N SER A 162 -0.74 -12.90 -6.25
CA SER A 162 -0.50 -11.51 -6.65
C SER A 162 0.81 -11.37 -7.43
N ARG A 163 1.91 -11.96 -6.93
CA ARG A 163 3.21 -11.96 -7.60
C ARG A 163 3.18 -12.60 -8.99
N GLY A 164 2.43 -13.70 -9.14
CA GLY A 164 2.28 -14.39 -10.44
C GLY A 164 1.49 -13.60 -11.47
N ALA A 165 0.75 -12.59 -11.06
CA ALA A 165 -0.09 -11.77 -11.93
C ALA A 165 0.56 -10.43 -12.37
N THR A 166 1.69 -10.02 -11.78
CA THR A 166 2.34 -8.74 -12.07
C THR A 166 3.86 -8.79 -11.88
N ASP A 167 4.59 -8.02 -12.70
CA ASP A 167 6.03 -7.76 -12.52
C ASP A 167 6.29 -6.48 -11.70
N CYS A 168 5.26 -5.72 -11.40
CA CYS A 168 5.33 -4.52 -10.56
C CYS A 168 5.85 -4.86 -9.16
N PRO A 169 6.73 -4.06 -8.52
CA PRO A 169 7.18 -4.29 -7.16
C PRO A 169 6.01 -4.51 -6.21
N LEU A 170 6.07 -5.58 -5.40
CA LEU A 170 4.99 -6.02 -4.53
C LEU A 170 5.39 -5.92 -3.07
N ILE A 171 4.73 -5.03 -2.36
CA ILE A 171 4.80 -4.90 -0.90
C ILE A 171 3.62 -5.66 -0.30
N VAL A 172 3.80 -6.31 0.84
CA VAL A 172 2.69 -6.96 1.56
C VAL A 172 2.54 -6.32 2.93
N LYS A 173 1.35 -5.74 3.18
CA LYS A 173 1.02 -5.13 4.47
C LYS A 173 0.38 -6.16 5.38
N LEU A 174 1.08 -6.43 6.50
CA LEU A 174 0.69 -7.43 7.50
C LEU A 174 -0.28 -6.86 8.55
N SER A 175 -1.03 -7.75 9.20
CA SER A 175 -1.79 -7.41 10.39
C SER A 175 -0.87 -7.37 11.61
N PRO A 176 -0.96 -6.34 12.47
CA PRO A 176 -0.25 -6.33 13.74
C PRO A 176 -0.90 -7.25 14.79
N ASP A 177 -2.16 -7.61 14.59
CA ASP A 177 -2.97 -8.35 15.57
C ASP A 177 -2.84 -9.87 15.39
N VAL A 178 -1.61 -10.36 15.54
CA VAL A 178 -1.24 -11.76 15.37
C VAL A 178 -0.28 -12.21 16.47
N SER A 179 -0.29 -13.49 16.81
CA SER A 179 0.58 -14.05 17.85
C SER A 179 2.06 -14.07 17.46
N ASN A 180 2.37 -14.29 16.19
CA ASN A 180 3.73 -14.29 15.65
C ASN A 180 3.77 -13.71 14.24
N ILE A 181 4.08 -12.42 14.14
CA ILE A 181 4.19 -11.72 12.87
C ILE A 181 5.39 -12.19 12.04
N GLY A 182 6.44 -12.74 12.68
CA GLY A 182 7.63 -13.25 12.01
C GLY A 182 7.35 -14.44 11.10
N ASP A 183 6.43 -15.32 11.49
CA ASP A 183 6.04 -16.47 10.67
C ASP A 183 5.30 -16.00 9.41
N ILE A 184 4.41 -15.02 9.54
CA ILE A 184 3.68 -14.45 8.40
C ILE A 184 4.64 -13.67 7.50
N ALA A 185 5.53 -12.86 8.08
CA ALA A 185 6.55 -12.12 7.33
C ALA A 185 7.44 -13.07 6.51
N SER A 186 7.90 -14.16 7.13
CA SER A 186 8.71 -15.17 6.45
C SER A 186 7.93 -15.85 5.32
N ALA A 187 6.66 -16.16 5.54
CA ALA A 187 5.81 -16.81 4.55
C ALA A 187 5.57 -15.93 3.31
N VAL A 188 5.27 -14.62 3.50
CA VAL A 188 5.06 -13.70 2.38
C VAL A 188 6.36 -13.36 1.66
N ALA A 189 7.50 -13.22 2.36
CA ALA A 189 8.81 -13.03 1.75
C ALA A 189 9.17 -14.21 0.84
N ASN A 190 9.02 -15.45 1.33
CA ASN A 190 9.26 -16.66 0.55
C ASN A 190 8.26 -16.85 -0.61
N ALA A 191 7.11 -16.21 -0.56
CA ALA A 191 6.09 -16.22 -1.61
C ALA A 191 6.32 -15.18 -2.71
N GLY A 192 7.32 -14.29 -2.57
CA GLY A 192 7.74 -13.34 -3.60
C GLY A 192 7.38 -11.88 -3.33
N ALA A 193 7.14 -11.49 -2.07
CA ALA A 193 7.07 -10.08 -1.71
C ALA A 193 8.45 -9.42 -1.80
N ASP A 194 8.54 -8.23 -2.42
CA ASP A 194 9.77 -7.44 -2.50
C ASP A 194 10.03 -6.66 -1.20
N ALA A 195 8.96 -6.33 -0.46
CA ALA A 195 9.03 -5.69 0.85
C ALA A 195 7.80 -6.00 1.70
N ILE A 196 7.87 -5.66 2.98
CA ILE A 196 6.81 -5.90 3.97
C ILE A 196 6.52 -4.59 4.71
N THR A 197 5.22 -4.25 4.81
CA THR A 197 4.75 -3.20 5.70
C THR A 197 4.29 -3.82 7.02
N VAL A 198 4.87 -3.36 8.12
CA VAL A 198 4.44 -3.69 9.48
C VAL A 198 3.74 -2.46 10.06
N ALA A 199 2.44 -2.57 10.37
CA ALA A 199 1.61 -1.46 10.85
C ALA A 199 1.25 -1.63 12.33
#